data_f166b3abf747944373029696c53cf7c7
#
_entry.id   f166b3abf747944373029696c53cf7c7
#
_cell.length_a   1.000
_cell.length_b   1.000
_cell.length_c   1.000
_cell.angle_alpha   90.00
_cell.angle_beta   90.00
_cell.angle_gamma   90.00
#
_symmetry.space_group_name_H-M   'P 1'
#
loop_
_entity.id
_entity.type
_entity.pdbx_description
1 polymer ?
#
loop_
_entity_poly.entity_id
_entity_poly.type
_entity_poly.pdbx_seq_one_letter_code
_entity_poly.pdbx_strand_id
1 'polypeptide(L)'
;LPSHTAVDHTAVLPGLDNAVGGHDKLFHANGLTDITDYNDRMQCTTGKMGGLPDVNTENPDFQYYYLQYVNDLINLGARGFRYDTAKHIGLPSDPLDPRAERNNFWDVATGREAVKGLSLLMPDSLYIYGEVLQDRNVKEKEYAGYMDLVASSYGHALRSALNAGSYN
;
A
#
# COMPACT_ATOMS: atom_id res chain seq x y z
N LEU A 1 10.29 2.41 14.72
CA LEU A 1 8.93 1.89 14.57
C LEU A 1 8.50 1.27 15.89
N PRO A 2 7.24 1.47 16.35
CA PRO A 2 6.75 0.86 17.57
C PRO A 2 6.78 -0.65 17.47
N SER A 3 6.93 -1.32 18.62
CA SER A 3 6.96 -2.77 18.66
C SER A 3 5.65 -3.37 18.15
N HIS A 4 5.74 -4.46 17.41
CA HIS A 4 4.61 -5.13 16.77
C HIS A 4 3.57 -5.75 17.72
N THR A 5 3.72 -5.62 19.03
CA THR A 5 2.98 -6.43 20.01
C THR A 5 1.81 -5.74 20.70
N ALA A 6 1.72 -4.44 20.65
CA ALA A 6 0.58 -3.72 21.19
C ALA A 6 0.43 -2.41 20.43
N VAL A 7 -0.48 -2.37 19.50
CA VAL A 7 -0.74 -1.15 18.76
C VAL A 7 -1.80 -0.37 19.54
N ASP A 8 -1.33 0.45 20.45
CA ASP A 8 -2.12 1.59 20.87
C ASP A 8 -2.00 2.65 19.77
N HIS A 9 -2.93 2.63 18.83
CA HIS A 9 -2.94 3.51 17.67
C HIS A 9 -3.03 4.97 18.07
N THR A 10 -3.66 5.26 19.18
CA THR A 10 -3.80 6.63 19.69
C THR A 10 -2.48 7.17 20.22
N ALA A 11 -1.61 6.30 20.75
CA ALA A 11 -0.28 6.67 21.21
C ALA A 11 0.71 6.87 20.05
N VAL A 12 0.55 6.10 18.95
CA VAL A 12 1.47 6.13 17.78
C VAL A 12 1.13 7.27 16.83
N LEU A 13 -0.17 7.49 16.59
CA LEU A 13 -0.70 8.53 15.71
C LEU A 13 -1.82 9.28 16.42
N PRO A 14 -1.49 10.15 17.37
CA PRO A 14 -2.47 10.86 18.18
C PRO A 14 -3.45 11.64 17.29
N GLY A 15 -4.75 11.38 17.50
CA GLY A 15 -5.82 12.04 16.76
C GLY A 15 -6.14 11.42 15.39
N LEU A 16 -5.39 10.41 14.91
CA LEU A 16 -5.70 9.75 13.65
C LEU A 16 -7.06 9.04 13.71
N ASP A 17 -7.38 8.35 14.80
CA ASP A 17 -8.68 7.70 15.00
C ASP A 17 -9.83 8.68 14.82
N ASN A 18 -9.69 9.87 15.39
CA ASN A 18 -10.70 10.93 15.24
C ASN A 18 -10.74 11.48 13.81
N ALA A 19 -9.58 11.65 13.18
CA ALA A 19 -9.49 12.17 11.82
C ALA A 19 -10.16 11.24 10.79
N VAL A 20 -10.09 9.91 11.01
CA VAL A 20 -10.70 8.90 10.12
C VAL A 20 -12.12 8.50 10.53
N GLY A 21 -12.69 9.13 11.53
CA GLY A 21 -14.06 8.87 11.99
C GLY A 21 -14.20 7.72 12.99
N GLY A 22 -13.13 7.39 13.69
CA GLY A 22 -13.08 6.43 14.79
C GLY A 22 -12.28 5.17 14.47
N HIS A 23 -11.90 4.47 15.53
CA HIS A 23 -11.05 3.28 15.49
C HIS A 23 -11.55 2.20 14.51
N ASP A 24 -12.85 1.91 14.52
CA ASP A 24 -13.45 0.89 13.66
C ASP A 24 -13.41 1.26 12.16
N LYS A 25 -13.10 2.51 11.83
CA LYS A 25 -12.94 2.98 10.46
C LYS A 25 -11.48 3.10 10.04
N LEU A 26 -10.56 3.11 11.01
CA LEU A 26 -9.12 3.20 10.74
C LEU A 26 -8.59 1.91 10.11
N PHE A 27 -9.14 0.76 10.47
CA PHE A 27 -8.68 -0.53 9.95
C PHE A 27 -9.72 -1.19 9.05
N HIS A 28 -9.24 -2.02 8.11
CA HIS A 28 -10.10 -2.94 7.40
C HIS A 28 -10.86 -3.88 8.37
N ALA A 29 -11.94 -4.48 7.91
CA ALA A 29 -12.73 -5.41 8.74
C ALA A 29 -11.87 -6.55 9.30
N ASN A 30 -10.90 -7.03 8.53
CA ASN A 30 -9.92 -8.06 8.91
C ASN A 30 -8.54 -7.49 9.27
N GLY A 31 -8.40 -6.17 9.38
CA GLY A 31 -7.12 -5.50 9.52
C GLY A 31 -6.32 -5.84 10.78
N LEU A 32 -6.96 -6.48 11.77
CA LEU A 32 -6.32 -7.00 12.98
C LEU A 32 -6.15 -8.53 12.98
N THR A 33 -6.57 -9.21 11.91
CA THR A 33 -6.47 -10.66 11.73
C THR A 33 -5.29 -11.00 10.83
N ASP A 34 -4.47 -11.96 11.23
CA ASP A 34 -3.28 -12.36 10.46
C ASP A 34 -3.66 -12.95 9.10
N ILE A 35 -2.89 -12.61 8.07
CA ILE A 35 -2.95 -13.25 6.77
C ILE A 35 -2.47 -14.69 6.93
N THR A 36 -3.28 -15.65 6.51
CA THR A 36 -2.96 -17.09 6.51
C THR A 36 -2.78 -17.65 5.11
N ASP A 37 -3.37 -17.01 4.11
CA ASP A 37 -3.20 -17.35 2.69
C ASP A 37 -2.91 -16.09 1.87
N TYR A 38 -1.65 -15.92 1.45
CA TYR A 38 -1.22 -14.81 0.62
C TYR A 38 -1.69 -14.91 -0.84
N ASN A 39 -2.30 -16.03 -1.25
CA ASN A 39 -2.96 -16.17 -2.56
C ASN A 39 -4.41 -15.70 -2.54
N ASP A 40 -5.01 -15.56 -1.37
CA ASP A 40 -6.33 -14.95 -1.18
C ASP A 40 -6.17 -13.42 -1.22
N ARG A 41 -6.67 -12.80 -2.28
CA ARG A 41 -6.55 -11.36 -2.46
C ARG A 41 -7.26 -10.56 -1.39
N MET A 42 -8.40 -11.02 -0.88
CA MET A 42 -9.09 -10.37 0.23
C MET A 42 -8.19 -10.34 1.47
N GLN A 43 -7.64 -11.49 1.86
CA GLN A 43 -6.72 -11.53 3.00
C GLN A 43 -5.46 -10.70 2.76
N CYS A 44 -4.89 -10.78 1.55
CA CYS A 44 -3.66 -10.09 1.21
C CYS A 44 -3.80 -8.57 1.29
N THR A 45 -4.96 -8.02 0.91
CA THR A 45 -5.19 -6.56 0.82
C THR A 45 -5.93 -5.96 2.02
N THR A 46 -6.39 -6.79 2.95
CA THR A 46 -7.15 -6.31 4.11
C THR A 46 -6.73 -6.94 5.44
N GLY A 47 -5.74 -7.83 5.41
CA GLY A 47 -5.31 -8.59 6.58
C GLY A 47 -4.00 -8.11 7.17
N LYS A 48 -3.81 -8.36 8.46
CA LYS A 48 -2.59 -8.02 9.20
C LYS A 48 -1.40 -8.83 8.71
N MET A 49 -0.34 -8.17 8.29
CA MET A 49 0.90 -8.78 7.80
C MET A 49 2.02 -8.70 8.84
N GLY A 50 2.57 -9.85 9.23
CA GLY A 50 3.74 -9.90 10.12
C GLY A 50 3.56 -9.17 11.45
N GLY A 51 2.35 -9.16 11.99
CA GLY A 51 2.01 -8.44 13.21
C GLY A 51 1.67 -6.96 13.02
N LEU A 52 1.74 -6.43 11.80
CA LEU A 52 1.38 -5.05 11.47
C LEU A 52 -0.11 -4.97 11.11
N PRO A 53 -0.92 -4.22 11.87
CA PRO A 53 -2.32 -3.98 11.53
C PRO A 53 -2.48 -3.35 10.15
N ASP A 54 -3.56 -3.72 9.46
CA ASP A 54 -3.84 -3.25 8.12
C ASP A 54 -4.83 -2.09 8.14
N VAL A 55 -4.36 -0.92 7.73
CA VAL A 55 -5.13 0.31 7.71
C VAL A 55 -6.11 0.30 6.53
N ASN A 56 -7.34 0.75 6.77
CA ASN A 56 -8.34 0.95 5.71
C ASN A 56 -7.90 2.09 4.77
N THR A 57 -7.11 1.73 3.77
CA THR A 57 -6.56 2.64 2.77
C THR A 57 -7.64 3.25 1.86
N GLU A 58 -8.82 2.67 1.82
CA GLU A 58 -9.99 3.16 1.07
C GLU A 58 -10.80 4.20 1.85
N ASN A 59 -10.51 4.41 3.14
CA ASN A 59 -11.18 5.44 3.93
C ASN A 59 -10.79 6.84 3.43
N PRO A 60 -11.74 7.69 2.98
CA PRO A 60 -11.42 9.00 2.41
C PRO A 60 -10.82 9.99 3.43
N ASP A 61 -11.08 9.81 4.74
CA ASP A 61 -10.46 10.60 5.78
C ASP A 61 -8.98 10.22 5.96
N PHE A 62 -8.68 8.91 5.92
CA PHE A 62 -7.31 8.42 5.90
C PHE A 62 -6.56 8.89 4.65
N GLN A 63 -7.17 8.75 3.46
CA GLN A 63 -6.57 9.19 2.19
C GLN A 63 -6.26 10.70 2.21
N TYR A 64 -7.16 11.50 2.75
CA TYR A 64 -6.94 12.95 2.91
C TYR A 64 -5.75 13.24 3.83
N TYR A 65 -5.69 12.59 4.98
CA TYR A 65 -4.57 12.70 5.92
C TYR A 65 -3.24 12.26 5.29
N TYR A 66 -3.27 11.14 4.58
CA TYR A 66 -2.12 10.62 3.84
C TYR A 66 -1.63 11.61 2.77
N LEU A 67 -2.53 12.18 1.96
CA LEU A 67 -2.15 13.17 0.96
C LEU A 67 -1.57 14.46 1.55
N GLN A 68 -2.08 14.92 2.69
CA GLN A 68 -1.48 16.05 3.40
C GLN A 68 -0.01 15.75 3.73
N TYR A 69 0.26 14.60 4.32
CA TYR A 69 1.61 14.17 4.66
C TYR A 69 2.52 14.07 3.42
N VAL A 70 2.06 13.45 2.35
CA VAL A 70 2.84 13.32 1.11
C VAL A 70 3.11 14.69 0.48
N ASN A 71 2.10 15.56 0.43
CA ASN A 71 2.25 16.92 -0.11
C ASN A 71 3.22 17.76 0.72
N ASP A 72 3.25 17.60 2.04
CA ASP A 72 4.24 18.25 2.90
C ASP A 72 5.67 17.78 2.57
N LEU A 73 5.86 16.48 2.33
CA LEU A 73 7.16 15.96 1.89
C LEU A 73 7.57 16.52 0.50
N ILE A 74 6.63 16.65 -0.43
CA ILE A 74 6.88 17.27 -1.74
C ILE A 74 7.28 18.73 -1.59
N ASN A 75 6.61 19.49 -0.72
CA ASN A 75 6.94 20.87 -0.42
C ASN A 75 8.34 21.00 0.22
N LEU A 76 8.77 20.01 1.00
CA LEU A 76 10.12 19.92 1.55
C LEU A 76 11.18 19.46 0.53
N GLY A 77 10.77 19.10 -0.69
CA GLY A 77 11.68 18.76 -1.78
C GLY A 77 11.71 17.30 -2.20
N ALA A 78 10.88 16.42 -1.64
CA ALA A 78 10.76 15.06 -2.13
C ALA A 78 10.28 15.04 -3.59
N ARG A 79 10.88 14.18 -4.41
CA ARG A 79 10.55 14.02 -5.84
C ARG A 79 10.31 12.56 -6.23
N GLY A 80 10.28 11.65 -5.26
CA GLY A 80 9.95 10.26 -5.49
C GLY A 80 9.55 9.55 -4.22
N PHE A 81 8.75 8.49 -4.39
CA PHE A 81 8.24 7.69 -3.30
C PHE A 81 8.35 6.20 -3.62
N ARG A 82 8.81 5.43 -2.65
CA ARG A 82 8.74 3.98 -2.67
C ARG A 82 7.58 3.51 -1.82
N TYR A 83 6.71 2.73 -2.41
CA TYR A 83 5.69 2.01 -1.67
C TYR A 83 6.19 0.61 -1.31
N ASP A 84 6.47 0.44 -0.03
CA ASP A 84 6.82 -0.85 0.53
C ASP A 84 5.62 -1.78 0.50
N THR A 85 5.83 -3.07 0.22
CA THR A 85 4.75 -4.08 0.20
C THR A 85 3.48 -3.66 -0.55
N ALA A 86 3.61 -2.94 -1.67
CA ALA A 86 2.50 -2.34 -2.41
C ALA A 86 1.40 -3.34 -2.80
N LYS A 87 1.73 -4.62 -2.96
CA LYS A 87 0.76 -5.69 -3.25
C LYS A 87 -0.30 -5.91 -2.17
N HIS A 88 -0.07 -5.37 -0.96
CA HIS A 88 -1.00 -5.44 0.16
C HIS A 88 -2.02 -4.30 0.19
N ILE A 89 -1.97 -3.40 -0.77
CA ILE A 89 -3.00 -2.35 -0.96
C ILE A 89 -3.87 -2.73 -2.16
N GLY A 90 -5.18 -2.66 -1.98
CA GLY A 90 -6.17 -3.12 -2.96
C GLY A 90 -6.12 -2.38 -4.30
N LEU A 91 -6.33 -3.13 -5.37
CA LEU A 91 -6.60 -2.63 -6.72
C LEU A 91 -8.11 -2.54 -6.95
N PRO A 92 -8.59 -1.72 -7.90
CA PRO A 92 -10.02 -1.65 -8.25
C PRO A 92 -10.65 -3.00 -8.59
N SER A 93 -9.87 -3.95 -9.08
CA SER A 93 -10.30 -5.30 -9.43
C SER A 93 -10.23 -6.31 -8.28
N ASP A 94 -9.72 -5.91 -7.11
CA ASP A 94 -9.66 -6.78 -5.93
C ASP A 94 -11.01 -6.83 -5.20
N PRO A 95 -11.23 -7.87 -4.39
CA PRO A 95 -12.39 -7.91 -3.50
C PRO A 95 -12.45 -6.69 -2.58
N LEU A 96 -13.63 -6.17 -2.36
CA LEU A 96 -13.85 -4.97 -1.57
C LEU A 96 -14.08 -5.30 -0.09
N ASP A 97 -13.35 -4.62 0.80
CA ASP A 97 -13.60 -4.69 2.24
C ASP A 97 -15.01 -4.18 2.57
N PRO A 98 -15.75 -4.82 3.50
CA PRO A 98 -17.09 -4.39 3.90
C PRO A 98 -17.18 -2.95 4.45
N ARG A 99 -16.06 -2.38 4.87
CA ARG A 99 -15.96 -0.99 5.37
C ARG A 99 -15.59 0.02 4.30
N ALA A 100 -15.30 -0.44 3.06
CA ALA A 100 -14.90 0.38 1.94
C ALA A 100 -16.02 0.51 0.90
N GLU A 101 -16.08 1.64 0.21
CA GLU A 101 -17.00 1.85 -0.91
C GLU A 101 -16.38 1.41 -2.23
N ARG A 102 -15.04 1.54 -2.36
CA ARG A 102 -14.27 1.17 -3.55
C ARG A 102 -12.78 1.12 -3.24
N ASN A 103 -12.02 0.31 -3.98
CA ASN A 103 -10.57 0.27 -3.91
C ASN A 103 -9.98 1.36 -4.82
N ASN A 104 -9.75 2.56 -4.28
CA ASN A 104 -9.25 3.71 -5.05
C ASN A 104 -7.98 4.35 -4.48
N PHE A 105 -7.34 3.72 -3.52
CA PHE A 105 -6.13 4.28 -2.90
C PHE A 105 -5.09 4.68 -3.96
N TRP A 106 -4.84 3.83 -4.94
CA TRP A 106 -3.82 4.09 -5.96
C TRP A 106 -4.18 5.25 -6.87
N ASP A 107 -5.47 5.45 -7.19
CA ASP A 107 -5.90 6.62 -7.97
C ASP A 107 -5.63 7.92 -7.22
N VAL A 108 -5.85 7.92 -5.91
CA VAL A 108 -5.56 9.06 -5.02
C VAL A 108 -4.05 9.24 -4.84
N ALA A 109 -3.33 8.18 -4.51
CA ALA A 109 -1.90 8.22 -4.18
C ALA A 109 -1.00 8.56 -5.38
N THR A 110 -1.47 8.32 -6.60
CA THR A 110 -0.75 8.67 -7.84
C THR A 110 -1.29 9.93 -8.53
N GLY A 111 -2.25 10.63 -7.91
CA GLY A 111 -2.76 11.91 -8.37
C GLY A 111 -3.80 11.85 -9.49
N ARG A 112 -4.35 10.67 -9.78
CA ARG A 112 -5.42 10.50 -10.77
C ARG A 112 -6.78 10.95 -10.23
N GLU A 113 -6.92 10.93 -8.92
CA GLU A 113 -8.14 11.32 -8.23
C GLU A 113 -7.83 12.23 -7.04
N ALA A 114 -8.70 13.22 -6.82
CA ALA A 114 -8.68 14.05 -5.62
C ALA A 114 -9.55 13.43 -4.52
N VAL A 115 -9.15 13.59 -3.29
CA VAL A 115 -9.97 13.22 -2.12
C VAL A 115 -10.32 14.47 -1.32
N LYS A 116 -11.60 14.70 -1.05
CA LYS A 116 -12.10 15.86 -0.29
C LYS A 116 -11.54 17.21 -0.81
N GLY A 117 -11.36 17.34 -2.12
CA GLY A 117 -10.82 18.52 -2.76
C GLY A 117 -9.30 18.68 -2.69
N LEU A 118 -8.58 17.76 -2.05
CA LEU A 118 -7.12 17.71 -2.04
C LEU A 118 -6.61 16.77 -3.13
N SER A 119 -5.61 17.22 -3.89
CA SER A 119 -4.91 16.42 -4.91
C SER A 119 -3.45 16.26 -4.55
N LEU A 120 -2.82 15.23 -5.11
CA LEU A 120 -1.37 15.07 -5.07
C LEU A 120 -0.71 16.22 -5.82
N LEU A 121 0.32 16.82 -5.22
CA LEU A 121 1.12 17.86 -5.85
C LEU A 121 2.06 17.24 -6.89
N MET A 122 2.22 17.91 -8.01
CA MET A 122 3.21 17.60 -9.07
C MET A 122 3.20 16.12 -9.54
N PRO A 123 2.05 15.46 -9.77
CA PRO A 123 2.01 14.03 -10.05
C PRO A 123 2.88 13.62 -11.24
N ASP A 124 2.90 14.41 -12.31
CA ASP A 124 3.70 14.14 -13.52
C ASP A 124 5.22 14.30 -13.33
N SER A 125 5.65 14.84 -12.20
CA SER A 125 7.06 15.11 -11.89
C SER A 125 7.61 14.21 -10.78
N LEU A 126 6.80 13.30 -10.27
CA LEU A 126 7.20 12.37 -9.21
C LEU A 126 7.63 11.03 -9.80
N TYR A 127 8.72 10.48 -9.26
CA TYR A 127 9.09 9.09 -9.48
C TYR A 127 8.44 8.21 -8.43
N ILE A 128 7.53 7.34 -8.86
CA ILE A 128 6.80 6.43 -7.95
C ILE A 128 7.11 4.99 -8.34
N TYR A 129 7.54 4.19 -7.37
CA TYR A 129 7.73 2.77 -7.58
C TYR A 129 7.28 1.96 -6.36
N GLY A 130 6.83 0.73 -6.61
CA GLY A 130 6.29 -0.16 -5.59
C GLY A 130 7.02 -1.48 -5.48
N GLU A 131 7.11 -2.00 -4.25
CA GLU A 131 7.51 -3.37 -4.02
C GLU A 131 6.29 -4.28 -4.22
N VAL A 132 6.20 -4.83 -5.40
CA VAL A 132 5.21 -5.86 -5.75
C VAL A 132 5.96 -7.16 -5.98
N LEU A 133 6.12 -7.94 -4.91
CA LEU A 133 6.78 -9.24 -5.02
C LEU A 133 5.91 -10.20 -5.83
N GLN A 134 6.53 -10.76 -6.84
CA GLN A 134 5.88 -11.63 -7.82
C GLN A 134 5.55 -12.98 -7.17
N ASP A 135 4.27 -13.31 -7.11
CA ASP A 135 3.74 -14.61 -6.78
C ASP A 135 2.49 -14.91 -7.64
N ARG A 136 1.83 -16.04 -7.42
CA ARG A 136 0.84 -16.58 -8.37
C ARG A 136 -0.38 -15.69 -8.61
N ASN A 137 -0.78 -14.88 -7.64
CA ASN A 137 -2.02 -14.09 -7.68
C ASN A 137 -1.79 -12.58 -7.66
N VAL A 138 -0.53 -12.15 -7.81
CA VAL A 138 -0.22 -10.71 -7.89
C VAL A 138 -0.57 -10.20 -9.27
N LYS A 139 -1.38 -9.17 -9.30
CA LYS A 139 -1.84 -8.49 -10.53
C LYS A 139 -0.81 -7.44 -10.98
N GLU A 140 0.42 -7.85 -11.27
CA GLU A 140 1.54 -6.95 -11.58
C GLU A 140 1.22 -5.92 -12.65
N LYS A 141 0.53 -6.34 -13.73
CA LYS A 141 0.16 -5.45 -14.83
C LYS A 141 -0.78 -4.32 -14.39
N GLU A 142 -1.62 -4.58 -13.40
CA GLU A 142 -2.53 -3.56 -12.87
C GLU A 142 -1.74 -2.58 -11.99
N TYR A 143 -0.85 -3.05 -11.11
CA TYR A 143 0.05 -2.19 -10.34
C TYR A 143 0.98 -1.38 -11.24
N ALA A 144 1.53 -1.99 -12.31
CA ALA A 144 2.36 -1.30 -13.29
C ALA A 144 1.61 -0.19 -14.04
N GLY A 145 0.28 -0.22 -14.01
CA GLY A 145 -0.55 0.88 -14.48
C GLY A 145 -0.45 2.15 -13.62
N TYR A 146 -0.03 2.04 -12.35
CA TYR A 146 0.05 3.14 -11.40
C TYR A 146 1.49 3.59 -11.12
N MET A 147 2.47 2.69 -11.16
CA MET A 147 3.84 2.95 -10.73
C MET A 147 4.82 1.99 -11.38
N ASP A 148 6.11 2.32 -11.32
CA ASP A 148 7.16 1.37 -11.66
C ASP A 148 7.24 0.25 -10.59
N LEU A 149 7.62 -0.94 -10.99
CA LEU A 149 7.70 -2.08 -10.08
C LEU A 149 9.13 -2.56 -9.88
N VAL A 150 9.43 -3.03 -8.66
CA VAL A 150 10.71 -3.70 -8.39
C VAL A 150 10.76 -5.00 -9.18
N ALA A 151 11.80 -5.19 -9.96
CA ALA A 151 11.99 -6.40 -10.75
C ALA A 151 12.52 -7.57 -9.90
N SER A 152 11.71 -8.12 -8.99
CA SER A 152 12.12 -9.20 -8.08
C SER A 152 12.51 -10.48 -8.84
N SER A 153 11.82 -10.80 -9.94
CA SER A 153 12.13 -11.92 -10.84
C SER A 153 13.50 -11.80 -11.51
N TYR A 154 13.99 -10.57 -11.75
CA TYR A 154 15.30 -10.35 -12.35
C TYR A 154 16.43 -10.90 -11.47
N GLY A 155 16.37 -10.67 -10.16
CA GLY A 155 17.35 -11.21 -9.22
C GLY A 155 17.36 -12.73 -9.16
N HIS A 156 16.20 -13.37 -9.31
CA HIS A 156 16.11 -14.84 -9.42
C HIS A 156 16.68 -15.34 -10.76
N ALA A 157 16.33 -14.70 -11.87
CA ALA A 157 16.84 -15.06 -13.18
C ALA A 157 18.37 -14.90 -13.26
N LEU A 158 18.91 -13.81 -12.72
CA LEU A 158 20.35 -13.56 -12.65
C LEU A 158 21.09 -14.63 -11.81
N ARG A 159 20.59 -14.94 -10.62
CA ARG A 159 21.17 -16.01 -9.79
C ARG A 159 21.10 -17.36 -10.48
N SER A 160 19.99 -17.69 -11.12
CA SER A 160 19.84 -18.93 -11.89
C SER A 160 20.84 -19.00 -13.04
N ALA A 161 21.01 -17.90 -13.78
CA ALA A 161 21.97 -17.82 -14.88
C ALA A 161 23.42 -17.99 -14.39
N LEU A 162 23.78 -17.34 -13.28
CA LEU A 162 25.12 -17.45 -12.68
C LEU A 162 25.39 -18.86 -12.13
N ASN A 163 24.39 -19.50 -11.53
CA ASN A 163 24.51 -20.86 -11.00
C ASN A 163 24.49 -21.93 -12.10
N ALA A 164 23.83 -21.65 -13.23
CA ALA A 164 23.85 -22.52 -14.41
C ALA A 164 25.21 -22.53 -15.15
N GLY A 165 26.09 -21.60 -14.80
CA GLY A 165 27.42 -21.45 -15.40
C GLY A 165 28.50 -22.40 -14.90
N SER A 166 28.18 -23.47 -14.15
CA SER A 166 29.11 -24.56 -13.96
C SER A 166 29.11 -25.42 -15.22
N TYR A 167 29.91 -25.03 -16.17
CA TYR A 167 30.15 -25.82 -17.38
C TYR A 167 30.87 -27.11 -17.01
N ASN A 168 30.25 -28.25 -17.36
CA ASN A 168 30.98 -29.48 -17.60
C ASN A 168 31.61 -29.40 -18.99
#